data_54681c9bb93d0b5e9689a8689f3fa2e7
#
_entry.id   54681c9bb93d0b5e9689a8689f3fa2e7
#
_cell.length_a   1.000
_cell.length_b   1.000
_cell.length_c   1.000
_cell.angle_alpha   90.00
_cell.angle_beta   90.00
_cell.angle_gamma   90.00
#
_symmetry.space_group_name_H-M   'P 1'
#
loop_
_entity.id
_entity.type
_entity.pdbx_description
1 polymer ?
#
loop_
_entity_poly.entity_id
_entity_poly.type
_entity_poly.pdbx_seq_one_letter_code
_entity_poly.pdbx_strand_id
1 'polypeptide(L)'
;MKKNSLLLLGAALGVASASAQADNVDQLQQAIAQAQAAAAQAQAAAAKAQAALEQALAAAAEARKGSATVAAVPQEKSNDASLSVSKGASTVTLYGLIDVTLSNKNNVNKAGESITAPQVAWFSGNRWGLTGSHATGFGADDIKAIFRLESEFESETGNMDTPGTIFNRDSWVGIESKSLGKISFGRQNALGRDPAASATYGDPYGPAKASVEEGGYTNNNNFKQLIYYAGTANGTRINNGVVWKKAFSNGLVGGAAYSFGGVVGNFNTGSSATASLAYNGPSYTIAGFATSANIANLSHQTVSIGGNIQLNPLVRLNAGYFNYTANQKAGLGDRKDTAWTLSTKLTPGGPIDYQLGYQVMSASNAGLSGSGYVQNAYSDTSGITTTVSGDRTTMYGSVFYHLDSSTEFYLAFDHLETNGGYLAAQANGAKSADELAVGMRYKF
;
A
#
# COMPACT_ATOMS: atom_id res chain seq x y z
N MET A 1 -33.42 -8.19 -3.42
CA MET A 1 -32.14 -7.55 -3.19
C MET A 1 -32.20 -6.03 -3.39
N LYS A 2 -33.09 -5.29 -2.68
CA LYS A 2 -33.28 -3.82 -2.83
C LYS A 2 -33.39 -3.07 -1.48
N LYS A 3 -32.85 -3.59 -0.37
CA LYS A 3 -32.99 -2.96 0.95
C LYS A 3 -31.70 -2.51 1.64
N ASN A 4 -30.50 -2.77 1.09
CA ASN A 4 -29.24 -2.44 1.75
C ASN A 4 -28.54 -1.16 1.25
N SER A 5 -29.10 -0.47 0.25
CA SER A 5 -28.49 0.78 -0.29
C SER A 5 -28.83 2.03 0.53
N LEU A 6 -29.74 1.95 1.50
CA LEU A 6 -30.18 3.14 2.28
C LEU A 6 -29.36 3.37 3.58
N LEU A 7 -28.61 2.39 4.04
CA LEU A 7 -27.88 2.51 5.33
C LEU A 7 -26.52 3.25 5.23
N LEU A 8 -25.95 3.35 4.03
CA LEU A 8 -24.72 4.12 3.80
C LEU A 8 -24.97 5.63 3.65
N LEU A 9 -26.20 6.03 3.33
CA LEU A 9 -26.57 7.45 3.23
C LEU A 9 -26.86 8.09 4.59
N GLY A 10 -27.19 7.31 5.60
CA GLY A 10 -27.57 7.81 6.94
C GLY A 10 -26.42 8.28 7.82
N ALA A 11 -25.20 7.82 7.57
CA ALA A 11 -24.03 8.19 8.38
C ALA A 11 -23.40 9.54 7.98
N ALA A 12 -23.72 10.05 6.78
CA ALA A 12 -23.19 11.35 6.30
C ALA A 12 -24.09 12.55 6.68
N LEU A 13 -25.27 12.32 7.23
CA LEU A 13 -26.26 13.38 7.50
C LEU A 13 -26.36 13.82 8.98
N GLY A 14 -25.52 13.27 9.85
CA GLY A 14 -25.62 13.47 11.30
C GLY A 14 -24.89 14.68 11.91
N VAL A 15 -24.20 15.52 11.14
CA VAL A 15 -23.49 16.68 11.68
C VAL A 15 -23.72 17.92 10.84
N ALA A 16 -24.91 18.47 10.89
CA ALA A 16 -25.13 19.87 10.50
C ALA A 16 -26.44 20.37 11.12
N SER A 17 -26.35 20.84 12.35
CA SER A 17 -27.36 21.73 12.93
C SER A 17 -26.68 22.92 13.54
N ALA A 18 -26.68 24.05 12.86
CA ALA A 18 -26.97 25.39 13.39
C ALA A 18 -26.71 26.46 12.35
N SER A 19 -27.75 27.27 12.10
CA SER A 19 -27.80 28.62 11.50
C SER A 19 -27.29 28.75 10.05
N ALA A 20 -28.23 28.85 9.12
CA ALA A 20 -27.96 29.15 7.72
C ALA A 20 -28.93 30.22 7.17
N GLN A 21 -28.37 31.23 6.51
CA GLN A 21 -29.05 32.11 5.57
C GLN A 21 -29.13 31.48 4.18
N ALA A 22 -30.01 31.99 3.32
CA ALA A 22 -30.43 31.39 2.05
C ALA A 22 -29.33 30.99 1.06
N ASP A 23 -28.14 31.58 1.12
CA ASP A 23 -26.99 31.25 0.25
C ASP A 23 -26.37 29.89 0.52
N ASN A 24 -26.75 29.22 1.62
CA ASN A 24 -26.24 27.89 1.99
C ASN A 24 -27.02 26.73 1.34
N VAL A 25 -28.23 26.96 0.85
CA VAL A 25 -29.03 25.87 0.27
C VAL A 25 -28.50 25.47 -1.10
N ASP A 26 -28.08 26.44 -1.91
CA ASP A 26 -27.50 26.16 -3.23
C ASP A 26 -26.12 25.46 -3.12
N GLN A 27 -25.31 25.86 -2.14
CA GLN A 27 -24.04 25.20 -1.84
C GLN A 27 -24.26 23.75 -1.34
N LEU A 28 -25.28 23.53 -0.51
CA LEU A 28 -25.64 22.21 -0.02
C LEU A 28 -26.17 21.32 -1.16
N GLN A 29 -26.97 21.86 -2.06
CA GLN A 29 -27.45 21.15 -3.24
C GLN A 29 -26.33 20.80 -4.20
N GLN A 30 -25.37 21.70 -4.42
CA GLN A 30 -24.16 21.43 -5.19
C GLN A 30 -23.28 20.34 -4.55
N ALA A 31 -23.09 20.39 -3.23
CA ALA A 31 -22.34 19.37 -2.50
C ALA A 31 -23.02 18.00 -2.56
N ILE A 32 -24.35 17.94 -2.47
CA ILE A 32 -25.13 16.71 -2.64
C ILE A 32 -25.00 16.18 -4.06
N ALA A 33 -25.10 17.03 -5.08
CA ALA A 33 -24.95 16.62 -6.47
C ALA A 33 -23.52 16.11 -6.76
N GLN A 34 -22.51 16.73 -6.21
CA GLN A 34 -21.11 16.28 -6.30
C GLN A 34 -20.89 14.95 -5.56
N ALA A 35 -21.47 14.78 -4.37
CA ALA A 35 -21.41 13.52 -3.64
C ALA A 35 -22.13 12.38 -4.39
N GLN A 36 -23.25 12.67 -5.04
CA GLN A 36 -23.96 11.72 -5.89
C GLN A 36 -23.15 11.35 -7.14
N ALA A 37 -22.51 12.32 -7.79
CA ALA A 37 -21.62 12.07 -8.91
C ALA A 37 -20.39 11.23 -8.52
N ALA A 38 -19.78 11.52 -7.38
CA ALA A 38 -18.66 10.72 -6.83
C ALA A 38 -19.11 9.29 -6.47
N ALA A 39 -20.31 9.13 -5.90
CA ALA A 39 -20.88 7.82 -5.61
C ALA A 39 -21.16 7.03 -6.89
N ALA A 40 -21.66 7.69 -7.94
CA ALA A 40 -21.89 7.07 -9.25
C ALA A 40 -20.57 6.63 -9.91
N GLN A 41 -19.51 7.45 -9.81
CA GLN A 41 -18.18 7.09 -10.30
C GLN A 41 -17.60 5.91 -9.52
N ALA A 42 -17.74 5.89 -8.20
CA ALA A 42 -17.30 4.77 -7.36
C ALA A 42 -18.07 3.48 -7.70
N GLN A 43 -19.36 3.57 -7.97
CA GLN A 43 -20.18 2.43 -8.43
C GLN A 43 -19.75 1.94 -9.82
N ALA A 44 -19.43 2.83 -10.74
CA ALA A 44 -18.93 2.46 -12.07
C ALA A 44 -17.53 1.81 -12.00
N ALA A 45 -16.66 2.29 -11.12
CA ALA A 45 -15.36 1.67 -10.86
C ALA A 45 -15.51 0.28 -10.22
N ALA A 46 -16.41 0.14 -9.26
CA ALA A 46 -16.73 -1.14 -8.63
C ALA A 46 -17.31 -2.15 -9.64
N ALA A 47 -18.18 -1.70 -10.56
CA ALA A 47 -18.72 -2.57 -11.62
C ALA A 47 -17.65 -3.04 -12.61
N LYS A 48 -16.68 -2.18 -12.95
CA LYS A 48 -15.53 -2.55 -13.79
C LYS A 48 -14.61 -3.55 -13.07
N ALA A 49 -14.35 -3.34 -11.77
CA ALA A 49 -13.58 -4.26 -10.96
C ALA A 49 -14.28 -5.62 -10.81
N GLN A 50 -15.60 -5.64 -10.67
CA GLN A 50 -16.40 -6.86 -10.62
C GLN A 50 -16.35 -7.63 -11.94
N ALA A 51 -16.49 -6.95 -13.09
CA ALA A 51 -16.38 -7.59 -14.40
C ALA A 51 -14.98 -8.19 -14.65
N ALA A 52 -13.92 -7.47 -14.24
CA ALA A 52 -12.56 -7.99 -14.33
C ALA A 52 -12.35 -9.22 -13.40
N LEU A 53 -12.95 -9.21 -12.21
CA LEU A 53 -12.92 -10.35 -11.29
C LEU A 53 -13.65 -11.57 -11.86
N GLU A 54 -14.82 -11.37 -12.48
CA GLU A 54 -15.58 -12.46 -13.12
C GLU A 54 -14.77 -13.10 -14.26
N GLN A 55 -14.08 -12.29 -15.07
CA GLN A 55 -13.18 -12.80 -16.11
C GLN A 55 -11.98 -13.58 -15.52
N ALA A 56 -11.36 -13.06 -14.44
CA ALA A 56 -10.27 -13.73 -13.76
C ALA A 56 -10.70 -15.06 -13.10
N LEU A 57 -11.91 -15.09 -12.51
CA LEU A 57 -12.49 -16.30 -11.93
C LEU A 57 -12.85 -17.34 -13.00
N ALA A 58 -13.33 -16.91 -14.16
CA ALA A 58 -13.59 -17.81 -15.29
C ALA A 58 -12.29 -18.42 -15.83
N ALA A 59 -11.24 -17.62 -15.98
CA ALA A 59 -9.91 -18.11 -16.38
C ALA A 59 -9.32 -19.08 -15.35
N ALA A 60 -9.47 -18.80 -14.05
CA ALA A 60 -9.05 -19.68 -12.97
C ALA A 60 -9.86 -20.99 -12.91
N ALA A 61 -11.14 -20.97 -13.24
CA ALA A 61 -12.00 -22.15 -13.31
C ALA A 61 -11.60 -23.08 -14.47
N GLU A 62 -11.21 -22.53 -15.61
CA GLU A 62 -10.66 -23.33 -16.73
C GLU A 62 -9.31 -23.97 -16.36
N ALA A 63 -8.40 -23.24 -15.70
CA ALA A 63 -7.14 -23.77 -15.21
C ALA A 63 -7.31 -24.90 -14.16
N ARG A 64 -8.42 -24.91 -13.43
CA ARG A 64 -8.74 -25.92 -12.41
C ARG A 64 -9.09 -27.30 -12.98
N LYS A 65 -9.53 -27.40 -14.24
CA LYS A 65 -9.92 -28.67 -14.84
C LYS A 65 -8.76 -29.65 -15.05
N GLY A 66 -7.52 -29.21 -14.77
CA GLY A 66 -6.30 -29.99 -14.98
C GLY A 66 -5.41 -30.26 -13.76
N SER A 67 -5.76 -29.83 -12.55
CA SER A 67 -4.84 -29.91 -11.40
C SER A 67 -5.39 -30.75 -10.24
N ALA A 68 -4.61 -31.73 -9.84
CA ALA A 68 -4.79 -32.54 -8.65
C ALA A 68 -4.60 -31.70 -7.36
N THR A 69 -5.24 -32.13 -6.31
CA THR A 69 -5.24 -31.59 -4.93
C THR A 69 -3.87 -31.08 -4.47
N VAL A 70 -3.73 -29.77 -4.35
CA VAL A 70 -2.58 -29.14 -3.69
C VAL A 70 -2.96 -28.89 -2.22
N ALA A 71 -2.07 -29.25 -1.31
CA ALA A 71 -2.23 -29.06 0.12
C ALA A 71 -2.37 -27.55 0.45
N ALA A 72 -3.18 -27.24 1.46
CA ALA A 72 -3.37 -25.88 1.95
C ALA A 72 -2.03 -25.18 2.26
N VAL A 73 -1.87 -23.96 1.77
CA VAL A 73 -0.73 -23.10 2.11
C VAL A 73 -0.74 -22.91 3.62
N PRO A 74 0.36 -23.20 4.34
CA PRO A 74 0.45 -22.83 5.74
C PRO A 74 0.33 -21.29 5.85
N GLN A 75 -0.70 -20.81 6.52
CA GLN A 75 -0.66 -19.42 7.01
C GLN A 75 0.57 -19.31 7.91
N GLU A 76 1.48 -18.37 7.59
CA GLU A 76 2.56 -18.03 8.49
C GLU A 76 1.93 -17.72 9.86
N LYS A 77 2.17 -18.59 10.82
CA LYS A 77 1.83 -18.31 12.21
C LYS A 77 2.61 -17.08 12.60
N SER A 78 1.93 -15.99 12.91
CA SER A 78 2.55 -14.84 13.55
C SER A 78 3.12 -15.33 14.88
N ASN A 79 4.41 -15.57 14.92
CA ASN A 79 5.11 -15.80 16.18
C ASN A 79 5.28 -14.43 16.81
N ASP A 80 4.41 -14.17 17.75
CA ASP A 80 4.27 -12.90 18.45
C ASP A 80 5.40 -12.78 19.48
N ALA A 81 6.50 -12.14 19.12
CA ALA A 81 7.50 -11.66 20.07
C ALA A 81 7.01 -10.38 20.79
N SER A 82 5.82 -9.92 20.49
CA SER A 82 5.22 -8.72 21.04
C SER A 82 4.84 -8.87 22.52
N LEU A 83 5.05 -7.81 23.30
CA LEU A 83 4.65 -7.76 24.71
C LEU A 83 3.18 -7.32 24.84
N SER A 84 2.33 -8.21 25.29
CA SER A 84 0.91 -7.93 25.53
C SER A 84 0.56 -7.91 27.01
N VAL A 85 -0.21 -6.89 27.42
CA VAL A 85 -0.77 -6.76 28.76
C VAL A 85 -2.28 -6.70 28.65
N SER A 86 -2.97 -7.58 29.40
CA SER A 86 -4.43 -7.62 29.45
C SER A 86 -4.94 -7.30 30.86
N LYS A 87 -6.00 -6.47 30.94
CA LYS A 87 -6.69 -6.14 32.16
C LYS A 87 -8.21 -6.06 31.91
N GLY A 88 -8.97 -6.99 32.44
CA GLY A 88 -10.40 -7.11 32.17
C GLY A 88 -10.67 -7.35 30.70
N ALA A 89 -11.51 -6.51 30.08
CA ALA A 89 -11.88 -6.57 28.68
C ALA A 89 -10.88 -5.89 27.72
N SER A 90 -9.78 -5.35 28.25
CA SER A 90 -8.80 -4.56 27.48
C SER A 90 -7.49 -5.32 27.32
N THR A 91 -6.88 -5.18 26.13
CA THR A 91 -5.54 -5.64 25.82
C THR A 91 -4.76 -4.52 25.16
N VAL A 92 -3.50 -4.34 25.55
CA VAL A 92 -2.55 -3.43 24.87
C VAL A 92 -1.30 -4.23 24.55
N THR A 93 -0.82 -4.08 23.35
CA THR A 93 0.37 -4.77 22.82
C THR A 93 1.40 -3.75 22.37
N LEU A 94 2.62 -3.87 22.88
CA LEU A 94 3.81 -3.21 22.37
C LEU A 94 4.46 -4.15 21.35
N TYR A 95 4.79 -3.63 20.18
CA TYR A 95 5.45 -4.38 19.11
C TYR A 95 6.46 -3.47 18.40
N GLY A 96 7.35 -4.08 17.66
CA GLY A 96 8.30 -3.33 16.86
C GLY A 96 9.11 -4.20 15.91
N LEU A 97 9.92 -3.51 15.11
CA LEU A 97 10.82 -4.13 14.16
C LEU A 97 12.04 -3.22 13.97
N ILE A 98 13.22 -3.81 14.00
CA ILE A 98 14.49 -3.16 13.71
C ILE A 98 15.15 -3.90 12.56
N ASP A 99 15.48 -3.16 11.50
CA ASP A 99 16.16 -3.64 10.28
C ASP A 99 17.43 -2.79 10.11
N VAL A 100 18.58 -3.39 10.33
CA VAL A 100 19.88 -2.74 10.22
C VAL A 100 20.63 -3.32 9.03
N THR A 101 21.09 -2.45 8.15
CA THR A 101 21.73 -2.83 6.89
C THR A 101 23.05 -2.10 6.69
N LEU A 102 24.03 -2.82 6.17
CA LEU A 102 25.22 -2.23 5.55
C LEU A 102 25.13 -2.53 4.04
N SER A 103 25.24 -1.50 3.21
CA SER A 103 25.22 -1.70 1.75
C SER A 103 26.42 -1.08 1.06
N ASN A 104 26.76 -1.62 -0.10
CA ASN A 104 27.66 -1.04 -1.08
C ASN A 104 26.89 -0.75 -2.36
N LYS A 105 26.87 0.52 -2.78
CA LYS A 105 26.19 1.01 -3.96
C LYS A 105 27.19 1.69 -4.89
N ASN A 106 27.14 1.34 -6.19
CA ASN A 106 27.94 2.01 -7.22
C ASN A 106 27.21 3.25 -7.80
N ASN A 107 27.91 3.98 -8.64
CA ASN A 107 27.36 5.13 -9.39
C ASN A 107 26.68 6.19 -8.50
N VAL A 108 27.24 6.49 -7.32
CA VAL A 108 26.65 7.44 -6.36
C VAL A 108 26.93 8.91 -6.69
N ASN A 109 27.87 9.18 -7.58
CA ASN A 109 28.19 10.53 -8.03
C ASN A 109 28.57 10.57 -9.52
N LYS A 110 28.86 11.76 -10.04
CA LYS A 110 29.24 11.96 -11.45
C LYS A 110 30.52 11.24 -11.91
N ALA A 111 31.39 10.87 -10.99
CA ALA A 111 32.59 10.09 -11.27
C ALA A 111 32.34 8.58 -11.33
N GLY A 112 31.11 8.14 -11.02
CA GLY A 112 30.75 6.71 -10.98
C GLY A 112 31.29 5.97 -9.76
N GLU A 113 31.65 6.71 -8.70
CA GLU A 113 32.22 6.11 -7.47
C GLU A 113 31.18 5.29 -6.71
N SER A 114 31.69 4.43 -5.83
CA SER A 114 30.89 3.60 -4.96
C SER A 114 30.92 4.13 -3.53
N ILE A 115 29.84 3.86 -2.78
CA ILE A 115 29.75 4.13 -1.35
C ILE A 115 29.43 2.84 -0.59
N THR A 116 30.10 2.64 0.55
CA THR A 116 29.69 1.65 1.54
C THR A 116 29.20 2.38 2.78
N ALA A 117 27.96 2.19 3.14
CA ALA A 117 27.33 2.93 4.23
C ALA A 117 26.22 2.12 4.91
N PRO A 118 25.93 2.40 6.20
CA PRO A 118 24.67 1.97 6.80
C PRO A 118 23.47 2.51 6.04
N GLN A 119 22.39 1.75 6.01
CA GLN A 119 21.10 2.15 5.45
C GLN A 119 20.06 2.09 6.54
N VAL A 120 19.06 2.97 6.47
CA VAL A 120 17.96 3.07 7.46
C VAL A 120 17.26 1.73 7.64
N ALA A 121 17.03 1.02 6.55
CA ALA A 121 16.43 -0.29 6.50
C ALA A 121 16.46 -0.79 5.06
N TRP A 122 16.72 -2.08 4.84
CA TRP A 122 16.64 -2.64 3.50
C TRP A 122 15.22 -3.08 3.15
N PHE A 123 14.62 -3.92 3.98
CA PHE A 123 13.30 -4.51 3.71
C PHE A 123 12.15 -3.81 4.42
N SER A 124 12.39 -3.29 5.62
CA SER A 124 11.30 -2.82 6.47
C SER A 124 11.69 -1.57 7.25
N GLY A 125 10.97 -0.46 7.08
CA GLY A 125 11.18 0.72 7.93
C GLY A 125 11.13 0.36 9.42
N ASN A 126 12.17 0.76 10.17
CA ASN A 126 12.27 0.54 11.61
C ASN A 126 11.10 1.18 12.31
N ARG A 127 10.47 0.46 13.23
CA ARG A 127 9.25 0.94 13.87
C ARG A 127 9.06 0.38 15.25
N TRP A 128 8.32 1.11 16.04
CA TRP A 128 7.68 0.63 17.25
C TRP A 128 6.25 1.13 17.31
N GLY A 129 5.38 0.43 18.01
CA GLY A 129 3.99 0.83 18.09
C GLY A 129 3.25 0.20 19.26
N LEU A 130 2.11 0.79 19.53
CA LEU A 130 1.12 0.29 20.46
C LEU A 130 -0.16 -0.01 19.69
N THR A 131 -0.73 -1.16 19.94
CA THR A 131 -2.07 -1.50 19.50
C THR A 131 -2.90 -1.95 20.68
N GLY A 132 -4.19 -1.75 20.62
CA GLY A 132 -5.05 -2.22 21.69
C GLY A 132 -6.45 -2.49 21.26
N SER A 133 -7.12 -3.29 22.07
CA SER A 133 -8.53 -3.61 21.92
C SER A 133 -9.25 -3.60 23.28
N HIS A 134 -10.51 -3.23 23.25
CA HIS A 134 -11.42 -3.28 24.40
C HIS A 134 -12.75 -3.86 23.96
N ALA A 135 -13.13 -5.00 24.53
CA ALA A 135 -14.46 -5.58 24.31
C ALA A 135 -15.50 -4.72 25.03
N THR A 136 -16.39 -4.10 24.25
CA THR A 136 -17.34 -3.12 24.79
C THR A 136 -18.51 -3.75 25.54
N GLY A 137 -18.73 -5.07 25.35
CA GLY A 137 -19.93 -5.76 25.83
C GLY A 137 -21.22 -5.30 25.12
N PHE A 138 -21.11 -4.51 24.08
CA PHE A 138 -22.24 -3.96 23.35
C PHE A 138 -22.60 -4.80 22.14
N GLY A 139 -23.88 -5.23 22.07
CA GLY A 139 -24.43 -5.99 20.96
C GLY A 139 -24.06 -7.48 20.95
N ALA A 140 -24.77 -8.25 20.14
CA ALA A 140 -24.56 -9.70 19.96
C ALA A 140 -23.28 -10.02 19.14
N ASP A 141 -22.68 -9.04 18.48
CA ASP A 141 -21.58 -9.19 17.53
C ASP A 141 -20.17 -9.01 18.13
N ASP A 142 -20.07 -8.96 19.46
CA ASP A 142 -18.79 -8.79 20.17
C ASP A 142 -17.99 -7.59 19.66
N ILE A 143 -18.62 -6.41 19.68
CA ILE A 143 -18.01 -5.17 19.20
C ILE A 143 -16.83 -4.79 20.10
N LYS A 144 -15.67 -4.54 19.49
CA LYS A 144 -14.46 -4.07 20.14
C LYS A 144 -14.13 -2.64 19.70
N ALA A 145 -13.77 -1.80 20.65
CA ALA A 145 -13.02 -0.58 20.35
C ALA A 145 -11.55 -0.96 20.14
N ILE A 146 -10.92 -0.41 19.11
CA ILE A 146 -9.54 -0.73 18.74
C ILE A 146 -8.76 0.53 18.42
N PHE A 147 -7.44 0.51 18.62
CA PHE A 147 -6.56 1.60 18.20
C PHE A 147 -5.19 1.09 17.75
N ARG A 148 -4.47 1.93 17.03
CA ARG A 148 -3.06 1.74 16.70
C ARG A 148 -2.33 3.08 16.64
N LEU A 149 -1.14 3.10 17.27
CA LEU A 149 -0.16 4.18 17.19
C LEU A 149 1.16 3.57 16.75
N GLU A 150 1.77 4.05 15.67
CA GLU A 150 3.03 3.51 15.14
C GLU A 150 3.96 4.62 14.67
N SER A 151 5.19 4.57 15.14
CA SER A 151 6.29 5.47 14.80
C SER A 151 7.34 4.76 13.96
N GLU A 152 7.89 5.43 12.95
CA GLU A 152 9.09 5.00 12.23
C GLU A 152 10.29 5.81 12.67
N PHE A 153 11.44 5.16 12.79
CA PHE A 153 12.70 5.78 13.17
C PHE A 153 13.86 5.23 12.31
N GLU A 154 14.95 5.98 12.27
CA GLU A 154 16.18 5.60 11.60
C GLU A 154 17.09 4.86 12.59
N SER A 155 17.45 3.62 12.29
CA SER A 155 18.27 2.80 13.20
C SER A 155 19.72 3.29 13.29
N GLU A 156 20.24 3.92 12.25
CA GLU A 156 21.62 4.40 12.20
C GLU A 156 21.84 5.74 12.92
N THR A 157 20.79 6.54 13.09
CA THR A 157 20.87 7.87 13.70
C THR A 157 20.07 8.01 14.98
N GLY A 158 19.03 7.16 15.17
CA GLY A 158 18.04 7.29 16.23
C GLY A 158 17.00 8.41 15.98
N ASN A 159 17.05 9.08 14.84
CA ASN A 159 16.10 10.13 14.49
C ASN A 159 14.71 9.55 14.15
N MET A 160 13.68 10.38 14.27
CA MET A 160 12.38 10.09 13.69
C MET A 160 12.48 10.17 12.16
N ASP A 161 11.94 9.17 11.42
CA ASP A 161 11.89 9.17 9.95
C ASP A 161 11.23 10.45 9.39
N THR A 162 10.20 10.92 10.04
CA THR A 162 9.55 12.20 9.71
C THR A 162 9.78 13.19 10.85
N PRO A 163 10.68 14.18 10.71
CA PRO A 163 11.00 15.13 11.77
C PRO A 163 9.77 15.79 12.36
N GLY A 164 9.65 15.80 13.68
CA GLY A 164 8.55 16.41 14.41
C GLY A 164 7.24 15.61 14.43
N THR A 165 7.18 14.41 13.84
CA THR A 165 5.97 13.58 13.78
C THR A 165 6.19 12.24 14.43
N ILE A 166 5.79 12.09 15.70
CA ILE A 166 6.01 10.84 16.45
C ILE A 166 5.24 9.64 15.89
N PHE A 167 4.01 9.80 15.45
CA PHE A 167 3.21 8.71 14.87
C PHE A 167 3.02 8.91 13.36
N ASN A 168 4.15 8.93 12.65
CA ASN A 168 4.17 9.18 11.21
C ASN A 168 3.62 8.01 10.37
N ARG A 169 3.44 6.79 10.97
CA ARG A 169 2.90 5.61 10.29
C ARG A 169 1.40 5.43 10.55
N ASP A 170 1.01 5.09 11.76
CA ASP A 170 -0.37 4.88 12.14
C ASP A 170 -0.73 5.71 13.36
N SER A 171 -1.88 6.38 13.31
CA SER A 171 -2.50 7.12 14.41
C SER A 171 -4.01 7.09 14.20
N TRP A 172 -4.67 6.01 14.64
CA TRP A 172 -6.09 5.81 14.42
C TRP A 172 -6.77 5.09 15.57
N VAL A 173 -8.09 5.29 15.66
CA VAL A 173 -9.03 4.58 16.53
C VAL A 173 -10.14 4.01 15.67
N GLY A 174 -10.77 2.92 16.12
CA GLY A 174 -11.84 2.30 15.36
C GLY A 174 -12.68 1.33 16.17
N ILE A 175 -13.57 0.68 15.44
CA ILE A 175 -14.39 -0.43 15.94
C ILE A 175 -14.20 -1.66 15.05
N GLU A 176 -14.33 -2.82 15.62
CA GLU A 176 -14.28 -4.10 14.93
C GLU A 176 -15.38 -5.03 15.44
N SER A 177 -16.03 -5.74 14.53
CA SER A 177 -16.95 -6.82 14.84
C SER A 177 -16.94 -7.89 13.77
N LYS A 178 -17.45 -9.08 14.08
CA LYS A 178 -17.52 -10.18 13.12
C LYS A 178 -18.45 -9.87 11.94
N SER A 179 -19.58 -9.20 12.20
CA SER A 179 -20.58 -8.91 11.16
C SER A 179 -20.19 -7.72 10.30
N LEU A 180 -19.65 -6.64 10.89
CA LEU A 180 -19.34 -5.39 10.19
C LEU A 180 -17.92 -5.33 9.63
N GLY A 181 -17.01 -6.13 10.18
CA GLY A 181 -15.58 -5.99 9.95
C GLY A 181 -14.99 -4.87 10.80
N LYS A 182 -13.96 -4.21 10.31
CA LYS A 182 -13.23 -3.14 10.96
C LYS A 182 -13.52 -1.80 10.30
N ILE A 183 -13.85 -0.78 11.09
CA ILE A 183 -13.92 0.62 10.67
C ILE A 183 -12.94 1.41 11.51
N SER A 184 -12.03 2.15 10.89
CA SER A 184 -11.02 2.96 11.60
C SER A 184 -10.96 4.38 11.06
N PHE A 185 -10.63 5.34 11.94
CA PHE A 185 -10.58 6.77 11.69
C PHE A 185 -9.21 7.31 12.07
N GLY A 186 -8.58 8.06 11.18
CA GLY A 186 -7.27 8.68 11.43
C GLY A 186 -6.25 8.40 10.34
N ARG A 187 -4.96 8.57 10.69
CA ARG A 187 -3.84 8.29 9.79
C ARG A 187 -3.53 6.79 9.77
N GLN A 188 -3.49 6.21 8.58
CA GLN A 188 -3.22 4.78 8.38
C GLN A 188 -2.77 4.49 6.95
N ASN A 189 -2.35 3.25 6.68
CA ASN A 189 -1.98 2.84 5.32
C ASN A 189 -3.14 3.02 4.33
N ALA A 190 -2.81 3.44 3.10
CA ALA A 190 -3.74 3.40 1.98
C ALA A 190 -4.12 1.94 1.67
N LEU A 191 -5.37 1.70 1.26
CA LEU A 191 -5.87 0.33 0.98
C LEU A 191 -5.09 -0.39 -0.11
N GLY A 192 -4.58 0.31 -1.12
CA GLY A 192 -3.74 -0.29 -2.14
C GLY A 192 -2.43 -0.86 -1.59
N ARG A 193 -1.90 -0.25 -0.53
CA ARG A 193 -0.71 -0.69 0.19
C ARG A 193 -1.02 -1.77 1.23
N ASP A 194 -2.13 -1.67 1.91
CA ASP A 194 -2.53 -2.56 3.01
C ASP A 194 -3.99 -2.98 2.82
N PRO A 195 -4.27 -3.93 1.94
CA PRO A 195 -5.64 -4.41 1.83
C PRO A 195 -5.92 -5.31 3.00
N ALA A 196 -6.96 -5.09 3.47
CA ALA A 196 -7.94 -5.76 4.24
C ALA A 196 -7.60 -7.12 4.89
N ALA A 197 -6.72 -7.91 4.33
CA ALA A 197 -6.58 -9.32 4.69
C ALA A 197 -5.77 -9.58 5.94
N SER A 198 -5.02 -8.61 6.41
CA SER A 198 -4.15 -8.84 7.53
C SER A 198 -4.82 -8.41 8.82
N ALA A 199 -5.28 -9.38 9.58
CA ALA A 199 -5.55 -9.22 11.01
C ALA A 199 -4.24 -9.05 11.81
N THR A 200 -3.08 -9.28 11.17
CA THR A 200 -1.76 -9.21 11.80
C THR A 200 -1.11 -7.85 11.53
N TYR A 201 -0.53 -7.29 12.56
CA TYR A 201 0.06 -5.95 12.61
C TYR A 201 1.34 -5.76 11.78
N GLY A 202 1.75 -6.74 11.01
CA GLY A 202 3.03 -6.74 10.35
C GLY A 202 3.00 -6.77 8.82
N ASP A 203 1.81 -6.77 8.22
CA ASP A 203 1.72 -6.88 6.77
C ASP A 203 1.28 -5.57 6.10
N PRO A 204 2.23 -4.74 5.65
CA PRO A 204 1.91 -3.38 5.18
C PRO A 204 1.44 -3.31 3.73
N TYR A 205 1.37 -4.41 2.96
CA TYR A 205 1.48 -4.27 1.51
C TYR A 205 0.36 -4.87 0.67
N GLY A 206 -0.69 -5.20 1.16
CA GLY A 206 -1.86 -5.55 0.47
C GLY A 206 -1.80 -6.15 -0.94
N PRO A 207 -2.58 -5.61 -1.94
CA PRO A 207 -2.50 -6.04 -3.32
C PRO A 207 -1.09 -5.88 -3.90
N ALA A 208 -0.38 -4.83 -3.53
CA ALA A 208 1.01 -4.69 -3.93
C ALA A 208 1.86 -5.83 -3.36
N LYS A 209 1.65 -6.25 -2.11
CA LYS A 209 2.36 -7.39 -1.52
C LYS A 209 1.94 -8.72 -2.13
N ALA A 210 0.67 -8.90 -2.46
CA ALA A 210 0.23 -10.12 -3.15
C ALA A 210 0.89 -10.29 -4.52
N SER A 211 1.40 -9.23 -5.11
CA SER A 211 1.96 -9.20 -6.46
C SER A 211 3.49 -9.22 -6.51
N VAL A 212 4.20 -9.18 -5.39
CA VAL A 212 5.66 -9.06 -5.36
C VAL A 212 6.24 -9.64 -4.07
N GLU A 213 7.40 -10.27 -4.15
CA GLU A 213 8.21 -10.55 -2.96
C GLU A 213 8.93 -9.28 -2.50
N GLU A 214 9.32 -9.23 -1.22
CA GLU A 214 10.04 -8.11 -0.66
C GLU A 214 11.36 -7.87 -1.41
N GLY A 215 11.47 -6.75 -2.11
CA GLY A 215 12.63 -6.37 -2.91
C GLY A 215 13.50 -5.29 -2.29
N GLY A 216 13.36 -5.03 -1.03
CA GLY A 216 14.14 -4.00 -0.34
C GLY A 216 13.47 -2.62 -0.29
N TYR A 217 13.99 -1.75 0.56
CA TYR A 217 13.37 -0.45 0.89
C TYR A 217 14.26 0.76 0.56
N THR A 218 15.44 0.54 0.01
CA THR A 218 16.42 1.58 -0.31
C THR A 218 16.12 2.32 -1.62
N ASN A 219 16.98 3.23 -2.04
CA ASN A 219 16.79 4.04 -3.23
C ASN A 219 16.72 3.26 -4.54
N ASN A 220 17.31 2.07 -4.61
CA ASN A 220 17.22 1.20 -5.78
C ASN A 220 15.99 0.27 -5.76
N ASN A 221 15.27 0.30 -4.72
CA ASN A 221 14.25 -0.60 -4.31
C ASN A 221 13.00 -0.48 -5.20
N ASN A 222 12.68 -1.57 -5.87
CA ASN A 222 11.49 -1.74 -6.69
C ASN A 222 10.21 -1.63 -5.87
N PHE A 223 10.24 -2.15 -4.64
CA PHE A 223 9.08 -2.21 -3.76
C PHE A 223 8.60 -0.80 -3.38
N LYS A 224 9.52 0.07 -2.99
CA LYS A 224 9.25 1.48 -2.70
C LYS A 224 8.63 2.21 -3.90
N GLN A 225 9.00 1.81 -5.11
CA GLN A 225 8.46 2.40 -6.33
C GLN A 225 6.99 1.99 -6.56
N LEU A 226 6.67 0.71 -6.41
CA LEU A 226 5.31 0.22 -6.58
C LEU A 226 4.32 0.84 -5.58
N ILE A 227 4.74 1.09 -4.35
CA ILE A 227 3.87 1.68 -3.33
C ILE A 227 3.45 3.12 -3.66
N TYR A 228 4.15 3.83 -4.53
CA TYR A 228 3.66 5.12 -5.01
C TYR A 228 2.38 4.98 -5.82
N TYR A 229 2.24 3.92 -6.61
CA TYR A 229 0.99 3.65 -7.33
C TYR A 229 -0.12 3.13 -6.41
N ALA A 230 0.23 2.55 -5.27
CA ALA A 230 -0.73 2.15 -4.23
C ALA A 230 -1.09 3.30 -3.27
N GLY A 231 -0.56 4.49 -3.51
CA GLY A 231 -0.72 5.67 -2.68
C GLY A 231 -2.04 6.42 -2.88
N THR A 232 -2.06 7.60 -2.32
CA THR A 232 -3.17 8.57 -2.38
C THR A 232 -2.63 9.98 -2.42
N ALA A 233 -3.49 10.99 -2.36
CA ALA A 233 -3.11 12.40 -2.20
C ALA A 233 -2.18 12.67 -0.99
N ASN A 234 -2.15 11.79 -0.01
CA ASN A 234 -1.30 11.87 1.19
C ASN A 234 -0.13 10.88 1.16
N GLY A 235 0.37 10.53 -0.02
CA GLY A 235 1.42 9.56 -0.22
C GLY A 235 0.94 8.12 -0.03
N THR A 236 1.72 7.26 0.61
CA THR A 236 1.39 5.83 0.82
C THR A 236 0.42 5.60 1.99
N ARG A 237 -0.02 6.66 2.65
CA ARG A 237 -1.01 6.65 3.73
C ARG A 237 -2.13 7.62 3.44
N ILE A 238 -3.24 7.43 4.13
CA ILE A 238 -4.31 8.40 4.19
C ILE A 238 -4.20 9.18 5.50
N ASN A 239 -4.44 10.49 5.44
CA ASN A 239 -4.69 11.34 6.60
C ASN A 239 -6.17 11.65 6.67
N ASN A 240 -6.66 12.01 7.86
CA ASN A 240 -8.08 12.40 8.05
C ASN A 240 -9.03 11.38 7.40
N GLY A 241 -8.71 10.10 7.51
CA GLY A 241 -9.36 9.07 6.72
C GLY A 241 -10.32 8.20 7.51
N VAL A 242 -11.27 7.63 6.77
CA VAL A 242 -12.13 6.53 7.21
C VAL A 242 -11.78 5.31 6.37
N VAL A 243 -11.51 4.19 7.01
CA VAL A 243 -11.21 2.92 6.33
C VAL A 243 -12.12 1.84 6.87
N TRP A 244 -12.82 1.18 5.98
CA TRP A 244 -13.55 -0.04 6.25
C TRP A 244 -12.84 -1.23 5.62
N LYS A 245 -12.74 -2.35 6.36
CA LYS A 245 -12.16 -3.62 5.91
C LYS A 245 -12.99 -4.78 6.44
N LYS A 246 -13.23 -5.80 5.62
CA LYS A 246 -13.90 -7.02 6.04
C LYS A 246 -13.38 -8.25 5.33
N ALA A 247 -13.00 -9.24 6.11
CA ALA A 247 -12.78 -10.60 5.64
C ALA A 247 -14.08 -11.40 5.75
N PHE A 248 -14.44 -12.14 4.71
CA PHE A 248 -15.61 -13.01 4.64
C PHE A 248 -15.16 -14.46 4.75
N SER A 249 -16.05 -15.33 5.24
CA SER A 249 -15.73 -16.75 5.47
C SER A 249 -15.40 -17.54 4.20
N ASN A 250 -15.74 -17.02 3.02
CA ASN A 250 -15.48 -17.64 1.72
C ASN A 250 -14.13 -17.27 1.10
N GLY A 251 -13.23 -16.62 1.87
CA GLY A 251 -11.91 -16.18 1.39
C GLY A 251 -11.88 -14.80 0.73
N LEU A 252 -13.04 -14.17 0.52
CA LEU A 252 -13.11 -12.80 0.03
C LEU A 252 -12.70 -11.82 1.14
N VAL A 253 -12.01 -10.76 0.74
CA VAL A 253 -11.65 -9.64 1.60
C VAL A 253 -11.93 -8.34 0.87
N GLY A 254 -12.81 -7.50 1.41
CA GLY A 254 -13.18 -6.23 0.84
C GLY A 254 -12.68 -5.05 1.68
N GLY A 255 -12.40 -3.94 1.02
CA GLY A 255 -12.05 -2.69 1.68
C GLY A 255 -12.56 -1.46 0.92
N ALA A 256 -12.89 -0.42 1.67
CA ALA A 256 -13.21 0.90 1.16
C ALA A 256 -12.58 1.96 2.06
N ALA A 257 -12.05 3.01 1.48
CA ALA A 257 -11.42 4.11 2.21
C ALA A 257 -11.77 5.44 1.59
N TYR A 258 -11.88 6.45 2.43
CA TYR A 258 -11.99 7.84 2.02
C TYR A 258 -11.08 8.70 2.89
N SER A 259 -10.31 9.58 2.27
CA SER A 259 -9.46 10.58 2.92
C SER A 259 -10.00 11.97 2.62
N PHE A 260 -10.27 12.75 3.65
CA PHE A 260 -10.72 14.13 3.51
C PHE A 260 -9.52 15.03 3.25
N GLY A 261 -9.63 15.93 2.25
CA GLY A 261 -8.56 16.86 1.92
C GLY A 261 -8.35 17.97 2.93
N GLY A 262 -9.36 18.27 3.75
CA GLY A 262 -9.29 19.30 4.78
C GLY A 262 -9.19 20.73 4.24
N VAL A 263 -9.63 20.98 3.01
CA VAL A 263 -9.58 22.30 2.38
C VAL A 263 -10.86 23.07 2.65
N VAL A 264 -10.76 24.24 3.25
CA VAL A 264 -11.91 25.09 3.58
C VAL A 264 -12.68 25.46 2.30
N GLY A 265 -13.99 25.28 2.33
CA GLY A 265 -14.88 25.58 1.20
C GLY A 265 -14.78 24.61 0.02
N ASN A 266 -13.94 23.57 0.11
CA ASN A 266 -13.80 22.58 -0.95
C ASN A 266 -13.63 21.15 -0.38
N PHE A 267 -14.68 20.35 -0.51
CA PHE A 267 -14.72 18.98 -0.02
C PHE A 267 -13.80 18.02 -0.81
N ASN A 268 -13.60 18.29 -2.09
CA ASN A 268 -12.92 17.38 -3.01
C ASN A 268 -11.41 17.60 -3.10
N THR A 269 -10.93 18.83 -2.96
CA THR A 269 -9.49 19.13 -3.11
C THR A 269 -8.70 18.44 -2.01
N GLY A 270 -7.68 17.66 -2.39
CA GLY A 270 -6.85 16.88 -1.46
C GLY A 270 -7.50 15.58 -0.99
N SER A 271 -8.74 15.27 -1.43
CA SER A 271 -9.42 14.02 -1.06
C SER A 271 -8.95 12.83 -1.89
N SER A 272 -9.18 11.64 -1.37
CA SER A 272 -9.02 10.40 -2.13
C SER A 272 -10.02 9.33 -1.69
N ALA A 273 -10.47 8.52 -2.64
CA ALA A 273 -11.30 7.35 -2.41
C ALA A 273 -10.59 6.11 -2.95
N THR A 274 -10.60 5.02 -2.19
CA THR A 274 -10.03 3.74 -2.62
C THR A 274 -10.99 2.60 -2.33
N ALA A 275 -11.15 1.69 -3.28
CA ALA A 275 -11.79 0.39 -3.07
C ALA A 275 -10.77 -0.72 -3.33
N SER A 276 -10.82 -1.79 -2.56
CA SER A 276 -9.98 -2.97 -2.74
C SER A 276 -10.78 -4.25 -2.58
N LEU A 277 -10.36 -5.28 -3.31
CA LEU A 277 -10.92 -6.61 -3.23
C LEU A 277 -9.79 -7.63 -3.35
N ALA A 278 -9.80 -8.63 -2.47
CA ALA A 278 -8.91 -9.78 -2.56
C ALA A 278 -9.69 -11.08 -2.39
N TYR A 279 -9.19 -12.13 -3.00
CA TYR A 279 -9.64 -13.51 -2.75
C TYR A 279 -8.46 -14.36 -2.35
N ASN A 280 -8.52 -14.94 -1.16
CA ASN A 280 -7.53 -15.86 -0.64
C ASN A 280 -8.05 -17.29 -0.83
N GLY A 281 -7.53 -17.96 -1.84
CA GLY A 281 -7.78 -19.39 -2.10
C GLY A 281 -6.82 -20.29 -1.31
N PRO A 282 -6.96 -21.62 -1.43
CA PRO A 282 -6.10 -22.55 -0.71
C PRO A 282 -4.60 -22.46 -1.06
N SER A 283 -4.28 -22.10 -2.31
CA SER A 283 -2.90 -22.03 -2.81
C SER A 283 -2.60 -20.76 -3.60
N TYR A 284 -3.50 -19.79 -3.61
CA TYR A 284 -3.32 -18.55 -4.36
C TYR A 284 -4.06 -17.38 -3.73
N THR A 285 -3.56 -16.19 -3.98
CA THR A 285 -4.25 -14.93 -3.69
C THR A 285 -4.36 -14.13 -4.97
N ILE A 286 -5.53 -13.58 -5.23
CA ILE A 286 -5.75 -12.57 -6.27
C ILE A 286 -6.27 -11.32 -5.57
N ALA A 287 -5.68 -10.17 -5.88
CA ALA A 287 -6.05 -8.92 -5.24
C ALA A 287 -5.98 -7.76 -6.24
N GLY A 288 -6.84 -6.77 -6.05
CA GLY A 288 -6.83 -5.56 -6.82
C GLY A 288 -7.37 -4.38 -6.04
N PHE A 289 -7.07 -3.19 -6.51
CA PHE A 289 -7.62 -1.95 -5.97
C PHE A 289 -7.80 -0.90 -7.06
N ALA A 290 -8.68 0.04 -6.78
CA ALA A 290 -8.84 1.26 -7.55
C ALA A 290 -8.81 2.46 -6.60
N THR A 291 -7.98 3.44 -6.90
CA THR A 291 -7.88 4.71 -6.17
C THR A 291 -8.20 5.87 -7.10
N SER A 292 -9.00 6.82 -6.62
CA SER A 292 -9.22 8.11 -7.27
C SER A 292 -8.89 9.20 -6.25
N ALA A 293 -8.04 10.14 -6.63
CA ALA A 293 -7.64 11.26 -5.79
C ALA A 293 -7.77 12.58 -6.55
N ASN A 294 -8.06 13.65 -5.83
CA ASN A 294 -8.09 14.99 -6.36
C ASN A 294 -6.94 15.79 -5.71
N ILE A 295 -5.90 16.09 -6.48
CA ILE A 295 -4.71 16.80 -6.00
C ILE A 295 -4.65 18.14 -6.72
N ALA A 296 -4.73 19.24 -5.98
CA ALA A 296 -4.76 20.59 -6.55
C ALA A 296 -5.83 20.77 -7.67
N ASN A 297 -7.01 20.14 -7.48
CA ASN A 297 -8.11 20.08 -8.45
C ASN A 297 -7.81 19.30 -9.75
N LEU A 298 -6.78 18.47 -9.74
CA LEU A 298 -6.44 17.56 -10.82
C LEU A 298 -6.76 16.12 -10.40
N SER A 299 -7.32 15.33 -11.32
CA SER A 299 -7.69 13.94 -11.07
C SER A 299 -6.48 13.03 -11.22
N HIS A 300 -6.26 12.17 -10.23
CA HIS A 300 -5.26 11.10 -10.24
C HIS A 300 -5.94 9.76 -9.99
N GLN A 301 -5.63 8.74 -10.76
CA GLN A 301 -6.26 7.43 -10.66
C GLN A 301 -5.25 6.30 -10.78
N THR A 302 -5.40 5.28 -9.97
CA THR A 302 -4.69 4.00 -10.12
C THR A 302 -5.69 2.85 -10.17
N VAL A 303 -5.47 1.91 -11.06
CA VAL A 303 -6.10 0.58 -11.03
C VAL A 303 -4.99 -0.46 -11.03
N SER A 304 -5.11 -1.45 -10.16
CA SER A 304 -4.13 -2.53 -10.03
C SER A 304 -4.81 -3.87 -9.92
N ILE A 305 -4.16 -4.88 -10.47
CA ILE A 305 -4.48 -6.28 -10.26
C ILE A 305 -3.17 -7.07 -10.09
N GLY A 306 -3.17 -8.01 -9.18
CA GLY A 306 -2.03 -8.89 -8.97
C GLY A 306 -2.37 -10.04 -8.03
N GLY A 307 -1.38 -10.87 -7.76
CA GLY A 307 -1.57 -12.00 -6.88
C GLY A 307 -0.35 -12.90 -6.83
N ASN A 308 -0.53 -13.98 -6.13
CA ASN A 308 0.48 -15.03 -6.02
C ASN A 308 -0.15 -16.43 -6.09
N ILE A 309 0.66 -17.40 -6.41
CA ILE A 309 0.30 -18.82 -6.40
C ILE A 309 1.44 -19.64 -5.81
N GLN A 310 1.09 -20.48 -4.84
CA GLN A 310 1.97 -21.52 -4.33
C GLN A 310 1.87 -22.74 -5.27
N LEU A 311 2.88 -22.93 -6.11
CA LEU A 311 2.92 -24.05 -7.08
C LEU A 311 3.14 -25.38 -6.39
N ASN A 312 3.98 -25.40 -5.38
CA ASN A 312 4.30 -26.54 -4.52
C ASN A 312 4.90 -25.99 -3.21
N PRO A 313 5.21 -26.80 -2.20
CA PRO A 313 5.77 -26.31 -0.93
C PRO A 313 7.06 -25.49 -1.06
N LEU A 314 7.79 -25.62 -2.16
CA LEU A 314 9.09 -24.97 -2.36
C LEU A 314 8.98 -23.64 -3.12
N VAL A 315 7.95 -23.45 -3.97
CA VAL A 315 7.92 -22.37 -4.96
C VAL A 315 6.62 -21.60 -4.89
N ARG A 316 6.72 -20.29 -4.60
CA ARG A 316 5.66 -19.30 -4.78
C ARG A 316 6.02 -18.35 -5.92
N LEU A 317 5.08 -18.12 -6.82
CA LEU A 317 5.18 -17.11 -7.86
C LEU A 317 4.23 -15.95 -7.57
N ASN A 318 4.66 -14.73 -7.87
CA ASN A 318 3.87 -13.52 -7.73
C ASN A 318 3.95 -12.72 -9.03
N ALA A 319 2.84 -12.08 -9.39
CA ALA A 319 2.76 -11.17 -10.53
C ALA A 319 1.78 -10.03 -10.24
N GLY A 320 2.03 -8.87 -10.82
CA GLY A 320 1.15 -7.72 -10.67
C GLY A 320 1.28 -6.70 -11.79
N TYR A 321 0.19 -5.97 -12.00
CA TYR A 321 0.10 -4.89 -12.97
C TYR A 321 -0.58 -3.68 -12.36
N PHE A 322 -0.05 -2.50 -12.66
CA PHE A 322 -0.55 -1.20 -12.20
C PHE A 322 -0.68 -0.28 -13.41
N ASN A 323 -1.81 0.41 -13.47
CA ASN A 323 -2.04 1.48 -14.42
C ASN A 323 -2.39 2.76 -13.64
N TYR A 324 -1.60 3.81 -13.84
CA TYR A 324 -1.80 5.11 -13.21
C TYR A 324 -2.00 6.18 -14.27
N THR A 325 -2.98 7.04 -14.05
CA THR A 325 -3.23 8.22 -14.88
C THR A 325 -3.36 9.45 -13.99
N ALA A 326 -2.90 10.58 -14.48
CA ALA A 326 -3.08 11.85 -13.79
C ALA A 326 -3.35 12.95 -14.80
N ASN A 327 -4.40 13.76 -14.56
CA ASN A 327 -4.54 15.01 -15.27
C ASN A 327 -3.41 15.95 -14.88
N GLN A 328 -2.98 16.77 -15.81
CA GLN A 328 -1.96 17.77 -15.61
C GLN A 328 -2.51 19.14 -16.02
N LYS A 329 -1.70 20.18 -15.84
CA LYS A 329 -2.04 21.54 -16.27
C LYS A 329 -2.45 21.54 -17.75
N ALA A 330 -3.43 22.37 -18.09
CA ALA A 330 -3.89 22.54 -19.45
C ALA A 330 -2.73 22.77 -20.44
N GLY A 331 -2.76 22.05 -21.56
CA GLY A 331 -1.74 22.11 -22.60
C GLY A 331 -0.60 21.11 -22.48
N LEU A 332 -0.46 20.42 -21.32
CA LEU A 332 0.58 19.39 -21.13
C LEU A 332 0.10 17.97 -21.50
N GLY A 333 -1.22 17.74 -21.55
CA GLY A 333 -1.80 16.41 -21.70
C GLY A 333 -1.75 15.59 -20.40
N ASP A 334 -2.34 14.42 -20.41
CA ASP A 334 -2.39 13.55 -19.24
C ASP A 334 -1.13 12.71 -19.10
N ARG A 335 -0.69 12.52 -17.86
CA ARG A 335 0.32 11.52 -17.51
C ARG A 335 -0.31 10.12 -17.57
N LYS A 336 0.46 9.14 -18.06
CA LYS A 336 0.07 7.71 -18.07
C LYS A 336 1.28 6.88 -17.69
N ASP A 337 1.15 6.11 -16.63
CA ASP A 337 2.19 5.19 -16.18
C ASP A 337 1.65 3.77 -16.20
N THR A 338 2.54 2.83 -16.51
CA THR A 338 2.31 1.40 -16.30
C THR A 338 3.44 0.82 -15.47
N ALA A 339 3.11 -0.11 -14.61
CA ALA A 339 4.13 -0.91 -13.93
C ALA A 339 3.68 -2.37 -13.90
N TRP A 340 4.64 -3.27 -14.03
CA TRP A 340 4.42 -4.69 -13.83
C TRP A 340 5.55 -5.32 -13.04
N THR A 341 5.25 -6.41 -12.35
CA THR A 341 6.21 -7.14 -11.54
C THR A 341 6.02 -8.64 -11.69
N LEU A 342 7.11 -9.36 -11.65
CA LEU A 342 7.15 -10.81 -11.57
C LEU A 342 8.20 -11.20 -10.54
N SER A 343 7.84 -12.06 -9.58
CA SER A 343 8.79 -12.50 -8.56
C SER A 343 8.52 -13.92 -8.10
N THR A 344 9.49 -14.50 -7.41
CA THR A 344 9.38 -15.84 -6.83
C THR A 344 10.01 -15.87 -5.45
N LYS A 345 9.41 -16.66 -4.56
CA LYS A 345 10.02 -17.10 -3.31
C LYS A 345 10.27 -18.61 -3.41
N LEU A 346 11.49 -19.02 -3.04
CA LEU A 346 11.90 -20.41 -2.94
C LEU A 346 12.14 -20.74 -1.47
N THR A 347 11.44 -21.73 -0.96
CA THR A 347 11.50 -22.18 0.44
C THR A 347 11.88 -23.65 0.47
N PRO A 348 13.19 -23.99 0.33
CA PRO A 348 13.63 -25.38 0.19
C PRO A 348 13.51 -26.23 1.47
N GLY A 349 13.03 -25.59 2.55
CA GLY A 349 12.99 -26.17 3.89
C GLY A 349 14.23 -25.83 4.71
N GLY A 350 14.11 -25.89 6.04
CA GLY A 350 15.13 -25.42 6.96
C GLY A 350 15.11 -23.89 7.13
N PRO A 351 16.22 -23.26 7.53
CA PRO A 351 16.25 -21.86 7.91
C PRO A 351 16.50 -20.89 6.75
N ILE A 352 16.59 -21.34 5.50
CA ILE A 352 16.99 -20.49 4.38
C ILE A 352 15.85 -20.35 3.36
N ASP A 353 15.55 -19.09 3.01
CA ASP A 353 14.67 -18.73 1.91
C ASP A 353 15.41 -17.88 0.87
N TYR A 354 14.98 -17.98 -0.39
CA TYR A 354 15.49 -17.16 -1.49
C TYR A 354 14.34 -16.38 -2.11
N GLN A 355 14.64 -15.16 -2.54
CA GLN A 355 13.67 -14.33 -3.30
C GLN A 355 14.36 -13.76 -4.52
N LEU A 356 13.64 -13.74 -5.63
CA LEU A 356 14.07 -13.14 -6.89
C LEU A 356 12.91 -12.38 -7.49
N GLY A 357 13.19 -11.25 -8.10
CA GLY A 357 12.14 -10.47 -8.75
C GLY A 357 12.64 -9.54 -9.83
N TYR A 358 11.70 -9.16 -10.67
CA TYR A 358 11.89 -8.25 -11.78
C TYR A 358 10.69 -7.31 -11.86
N GLN A 359 10.96 -6.03 -12.06
CA GLN A 359 9.94 -4.99 -12.12
C GLN A 359 10.28 -3.96 -13.18
N VAL A 360 9.27 -3.53 -13.91
CA VAL A 360 9.35 -2.41 -14.86
C VAL A 360 8.32 -1.37 -14.50
N MET A 361 8.74 -0.11 -14.52
CA MET A 361 7.87 1.05 -14.39
C MET A 361 8.12 1.96 -15.59
N SER A 362 7.07 2.27 -16.33
CA SER A 362 7.11 3.16 -17.50
C SER A 362 6.23 4.36 -17.22
N ALA A 363 6.82 5.56 -17.20
CA ALA A 363 6.10 6.82 -17.10
C ALA A 363 6.04 7.48 -18.46
N SER A 364 4.87 7.90 -18.88
CA SER A 364 4.64 8.62 -20.13
C SER A 364 4.00 9.97 -19.83
N ASN A 365 4.61 11.01 -20.42
CA ASN A 365 4.16 12.39 -20.26
C ASN A 365 4.10 12.84 -18.79
N ALA A 366 5.04 12.36 -17.96
CA ALA A 366 5.07 12.66 -16.53
C ALA A 366 5.64 14.06 -16.30
N GLY A 367 5.10 14.76 -15.29
CA GLY A 367 5.65 16.03 -14.86
C GLY A 367 7.12 15.91 -14.42
N LEU A 368 7.92 16.91 -14.79
CA LEU A 368 9.30 17.02 -14.36
C LEU A 368 9.36 17.85 -13.08
N SER A 369 9.99 17.29 -12.04
CA SER A 369 10.20 18.00 -10.78
C SER A 369 11.19 19.14 -10.94
N GLY A 370 11.20 20.10 -10.00
CA GLY A 370 12.21 21.17 -9.96
C GLY A 370 13.65 20.67 -9.86
N SER A 371 13.86 19.43 -9.44
CA SER A 371 15.16 18.73 -9.41
C SER A 371 15.49 18.02 -10.73
N GLY A 372 14.62 18.11 -11.75
CA GLY A 372 14.87 17.61 -13.08
C GLY A 372 14.57 16.13 -13.33
N TYR A 373 13.80 15.46 -12.46
CA TYR A 373 13.43 14.05 -12.62
C TYR A 373 11.90 13.83 -12.62
N VAL A 374 11.48 12.67 -13.08
CA VAL A 374 10.07 12.25 -13.07
C VAL A 374 9.49 12.38 -11.66
N GLN A 375 8.39 13.12 -11.54
CA GLN A 375 7.67 13.20 -10.27
C GLN A 375 7.05 11.85 -9.89
N ASN A 376 6.96 11.60 -8.59
CA ASN A 376 6.23 10.44 -8.08
C ASN A 376 4.74 10.51 -8.44
N ALA A 377 4.08 9.36 -8.47
CA ALA A 377 2.62 9.30 -8.56
C ALA A 377 1.99 10.07 -7.39
N TYR A 378 0.81 10.63 -7.62
CA TYR A 378 0.05 11.42 -6.65
C TYR A 378 0.75 12.70 -6.15
N SER A 379 1.78 13.17 -6.84
CA SER A 379 2.37 14.48 -6.56
C SER A 379 1.52 15.60 -7.15
N ASP A 380 1.56 16.78 -6.52
CA ASP A 380 0.95 17.98 -7.08
C ASP A 380 1.62 18.36 -8.41
N THR A 381 0.85 18.35 -9.48
CA THR A 381 1.29 18.68 -10.83
C THR A 381 0.86 20.09 -11.30
N SER A 382 0.23 20.87 -10.44
CA SER A 382 -0.29 22.20 -10.81
C SER A 382 0.80 23.19 -11.26
N GLY A 383 2.01 23.04 -10.73
CA GLY A 383 3.18 23.86 -11.07
C GLY A 383 4.03 23.33 -12.21
N ILE A 384 3.68 22.19 -12.83
CA ILE A 384 4.47 21.57 -13.90
C ILE A 384 4.39 22.41 -15.17
N THR A 385 5.55 22.59 -15.81
CA THR A 385 5.69 23.32 -17.09
C THR A 385 6.26 22.43 -18.19
N THR A 386 6.86 21.28 -17.82
CA THR A 386 7.56 20.39 -18.74
C THR A 386 7.24 18.95 -18.38
N THR A 387 7.08 18.11 -19.39
CA THR A 387 6.85 16.67 -19.20
C THR A 387 7.96 15.85 -19.85
N VAL A 388 8.16 14.66 -19.31
CA VAL A 388 9.14 13.66 -19.78
C VAL A 388 8.52 12.27 -19.76
N SER A 389 9.15 11.38 -20.54
CA SER A 389 8.85 9.94 -20.49
C SER A 389 10.13 9.17 -20.18
N GLY A 390 10.00 8.01 -19.57
CA GLY A 390 11.14 7.16 -19.27
C GLY A 390 10.71 5.87 -18.58
N ASP A 391 11.67 4.94 -18.50
CA ASP A 391 11.49 3.66 -17.84
C ASP A 391 12.47 3.50 -16.69
N ARG A 392 12.05 2.74 -15.70
CA ARG A 392 12.86 2.25 -14.60
C ARG A 392 12.62 0.76 -14.45
N THR A 393 13.70 0.00 -14.59
CA THR A 393 13.70 -1.45 -14.44
C THR A 393 14.51 -1.82 -13.23
N THR A 394 14.02 -2.75 -12.41
CA THR A 394 14.74 -3.28 -11.26
C THR A 394 14.72 -4.80 -11.29
N MET A 395 15.90 -5.40 -11.21
CA MET A 395 16.09 -6.82 -10.90
C MET A 395 16.63 -6.92 -9.49
N TYR A 396 16.10 -7.83 -8.69
CA TYR A 396 16.52 -8.00 -7.30
C TYR A 396 16.58 -9.45 -6.89
N GLY A 397 17.39 -9.72 -5.87
CA GLY A 397 17.48 -11.02 -5.25
C GLY A 397 17.88 -10.93 -3.79
N SER A 398 17.45 -11.89 -2.99
CA SER A 398 17.82 -11.97 -1.58
C SER A 398 17.87 -13.41 -1.08
N VAL A 399 18.71 -13.61 -0.08
CA VAL A 399 18.82 -14.83 0.70
C VAL A 399 18.57 -14.47 2.15
N PHE A 400 17.61 -15.14 2.79
CA PHE A 400 17.32 -14.98 4.20
C PHE A 400 17.76 -16.21 4.97
N TYR A 401 18.40 -16.01 6.10
CA TYR A 401 18.66 -17.03 7.10
C TYR A 401 17.86 -16.71 8.36
N HIS A 402 16.83 -17.49 8.62
CA HIS A 402 15.97 -17.37 9.80
C HIS A 402 16.62 -18.06 10.98
N LEU A 403 17.14 -17.27 11.94
CA LEU A 403 17.70 -17.80 13.18
C LEU A 403 16.58 -18.36 14.07
N ASP A 404 15.48 -17.62 14.14
CA ASP A 404 14.23 -17.99 14.78
C ASP A 404 13.07 -17.23 14.12
N SER A 405 11.89 -17.25 14.74
CA SER A 405 10.69 -16.56 14.23
C SER A 405 10.76 -15.03 14.27
N SER A 406 11.66 -14.48 15.07
CA SER A 406 11.82 -13.04 15.32
C SER A 406 13.05 -12.45 14.67
N THR A 407 14.08 -13.29 14.43
CA THR A 407 15.41 -12.87 14.03
C THR A 407 15.82 -13.49 12.71
N GLU A 408 16.20 -12.68 11.76
CA GLU A 408 16.75 -13.14 10.49
C GLU A 408 17.93 -12.30 10.03
N PHE A 409 18.87 -12.94 9.36
CA PHE A 409 19.96 -12.32 8.61
C PHE A 409 19.65 -12.38 7.13
N TYR A 410 20.17 -11.44 6.36
CA TYR A 410 19.99 -11.47 4.92
C TYR A 410 21.19 -10.94 4.14
N LEU A 411 21.30 -11.44 2.91
CA LEU A 411 22.11 -10.88 1.84
C LEU A 411 21.14 -10.50 0.72
N ALA A 412 21.26 -9.29 0.20
CA ALA A 412 20.36 -8.78 -0.83
C ALA A 412 21.14 -8.05 -1.92
N PHE A 413 20.60 -8.08 -3.13
CA PHE A 413 21.16 -7.44 -4.30
C PHE A 413 20.06 -6.80 -5.13
N ASP A 414 20.27 -5.55 -5.55
CA ASP A 414 19.42 -4.82 -6.48
C ASP A 414 20.25 -4.34 -7.68
N HIS A 415 19.74 -4.55 -8.89
CA HIS A 415 20.21 -3.94 -10.12
C HIS A 415 19.12 -3.03 -10.69
N LEU A 416 19.46 -1.77 -10.88
CA LEU A 416 18.57 -0.74 -11.39
C LEU A 416 19.05 -0.29 -12.77
N GLU A 417 18.12 -0.24 -13.75
CA GLU A 417 18.32 0.44 -15.02
C GLU A 417 17.30 1.57 -15.18
N THR A 418 17.74 2.69 -15.75
CA THR A 418 16.88 3.86 -16.01
C THR A 418 17.14 4.45 -17.37
N ASN A 419 16.09 5.00 -17.96
CA ASN A 419 16.19 5.79 -19.19
C ASN A 419 15.27 7.03 -19.16
N GLY A 420 15.40 7.90 -20.14
CA GLY A 420 14.56 9.08 -20.28
C GLY A 420 14.56 9.95 -19.02
N GLY A 421 13.40 10.38 -18.58
CA GLY A 421 13.23 11.23 -17.41
C GLY A 421 13.69 10.62 -16.08
N TYR A 422 13.84 9.29 -15.99
CA TYR A 422 14.39 8.65 -14.81
C TYR A 422 15.91 8.74 -14.70
N LEU A 423 16.63 9.02 -15.79
CA LEU A 423 18.08 9.21 -15.74
C LEU A 423 18.50 10.34 -14.79
N ALA A 424 17.73 11.41 -14.76
CA ALA A 424 18.01 12.54 -13.89
C ALA A 424 17.88 12.22 -12.39
N ALA A 425 17.14 11.16 -12.05
CA ALA A 425 17.03 10.68 -10.68
C ALA A 425 18.31 9.97 -10.19
N GLN A 426 19.22 9.59 -11.10
CA GLN A 426 20.53 9.07 -10.72
C GLN A 426 21.49 10.21 -10.41
N ALA A 427 22.26 10.07 -9.34
CA ALA A 427 23.14 11.13 -8.84
C ALA A 427 24.15 11.65 -9.88
N ASN A 428 24.49 10.82 -10.87
CA ASN A 428 25.47 11.14 -11.93
C ASN A 428 24.88 11.07 -13.35
N GLY A 429 23.57 10.82 -13.51
CA GLY A 429 22.94 10.54 -14.79
C GLY A 429 23.31 9.15 -15.36
N ALA A 430 23.83 8.23 -14.53
CA ALA A 430 24.14 6.88 -14.92
C ALA A 430 22.87 6.11 -15.32
N LYS A 431 23.00 5.25 -16.34
CA LYS A 431 21.87 4.42 -16.80
C LYS A 431 21.57 3.26 -15.86
N SER A 432 22.53 2.85 -15.04
CA SER A 432 22.38 1.73 -14.11
C SER A 432 23.05 2.01 -12.77
N ALA A 433 22.58 1.32 -11.74
CA ALA A 433 23.20 1.24 -10.43
C ALA A 433 22.99 -0.14 -9.84
N ASP A 434 24.03 -0.65 -9.17
CA ASP A 434 23.99 -1.90 -8.41
C ASP A 434 24.13 -1.58 -6.93
N GLU A 435 23.43 -2.35 -6.11
CA GLU A 435 23.56 -2.26 -4.66
C GLU A 435 23.56 -3.66 -4.05
N LEU A 436 24.59 -3.96 -3.24
CA LEU A 436 24.72 -5.19 -2.47
C LEU A 436 24.57 -4.86 -1.00
N ALA A 437 23.75 -5.59 -0.28
CA ALA A 437 23.45 -5.34 1.11
C ALA A 437 23.54 -6.60 1.96
N VAL A 438 23.99 -6.42 3.21
CA VAL A 438 23.93 -7.42 4.26
C VAL A 438 23.26 -6.79 5.48
N GLY A 439 22.38 -7.52 6.13
CA GLY A 439 21.68 -6.98 7.28
C GLY A 439 21.09 -8.02 8.21
N MET A 440 20.48 -7.50 9.26
CA MET A 440 19.76 -8.26 10.27
C MET A 440 18.43 -7.57 10.55
N ARG A 441 17.37 -8.36 10.64
CA ARG A 441 16.03 -7.91 11.03
C ARG A 441 15.58 -8.62 12.30
N TYR A 442 15.10 -7.83 13.26
CA TYR A 442 14.57 -8.34 14.53
C TYR A 442 13.17 -7.78 14.77
N LYS A 443 12.22 -8.65 15.10
CA LYS A 443 10.83 -8.33 15.44
C LYS A 443 10.59 -8.62 16.92
N PHE A 444 9.88 -7.74 17.62
CA PHE A 444 9.54 -7.88 19.04
C PHE A 444 8.12 -7.41 19.34
#